data_e29eb0882fcabab369ab6d651d832981
#
_entry.id   e29eb0882fcabab369ab6d651d832981
#
_cell.length_a   1.000
_cell.length_b   1.000
_cell.length_c   1.000
_cell.angle_alpha   90.00
_cell.angle_beta   90.00
_cell.angle_gamma   90.00
#
_symmetry.space_group_name_H-M   'P 1'
#
loop_
_entity.id
_entity.type
_entity.pdbx_description
1 polymer ?
#
loop_
_entity_poly.entity_id
_entity_poly.type
_entity_poly.pdbx_seq_one_letter_code
_entity_poly.pdbx_strand_id
1 'polypeptide(L)'
;LTGLLVYANFEPSETEPQKVTLLKMRFLALCTALAAATALTGCSQWADSAAGRQKVTLWLMKGSASEDFIDRFTASFEQEHPGLDLDVRIQEWTGIGDKVNAVLKGTSKEPADVIEVGNTQVAQYIETKGLSELTLEALREWDSKHWLKGLSEPASVNGAQYGVPWYAANRVVVYHKDLFANTGIKTPPKNRQEWIQATQKLDKGEQQGIYLAGQNWYVLAGFVWDEGGELAVETGGRWVGTLDDDKALAGMEFYKQLQALGDGPEAADEETPPQSQVFARGQVAQIIAPPGQAAEIEAANPALKGKLGFFPIPGKTSDKAGSVFTGGSDLIIPERTANREGAVDVITALVSEKWQTELARTMSYVPNRTTLAHVVEGNEGATNMAPGAAQGRATPASARWAEVEAKNPIKPYMTAVLTGQDPKQAARAASEEIGRVLSSDR
;
A
#
# COMPACT_ATOMS: atom_id res chain seq x y z
N LEU A 1 36.31 -5.31 55.33
CA LEU A 1 37.68 -4.97 55.71
C LEU A 1 38.04 -3.65 55.02
N THR A 2 37.83 -2.53 55.65
CA THR A 2 38.70 -1.67 56.49
C THR A 2 39.84 -1.02 55.74
N GLY A 3 39.86 0.29 55.74
CA GLY A 3 40.95 1.21 55.89
C GLY A 3 41.32 2.02 54.61
N LEU A 4 41.67 3.23 54.60
CA LEU A 4 41.91 4.28 55.65
C LEU A 4 42.00 5.61 54.89
N LEU A 5 41.42 6.65 55.46
CA LEU A 5 41.61 8.08 55.06
C LEU A 5 42.99 8.54 55.44
N VAL A 6 43.62 9.38 54.65
CA VAL A 6 44.72 10.29 55.09
C VAL A 6 44.41 11.70 54.58
N TYR A 7 44.14 12.59 55.52
CA TYR A 7 44.18 14.06 55.38
C TYR A 7 45.61 14.57 55.45
N ALA A 8 45.96 15.51 54.61
CA ALA A 8 47.15 16.35 54.82
C ALA A 8 46.75 17.83 54.67
N ASN A 9 46.79 18.52 55.80
CA ASN A 9 46.71 19.97 55.95
C ASN A 9 48.00 20.62 55.44
N PHE A 10 47.89 21.77 54.79
CA PHE A 10 48.98 22.76 54.71
C PHE A 10 48.41 24.16 54.89
N GLU A 11 48.93 24.88 55.85
CA GLU A 11 48.64 26.27 56.21
C GLU A 11 49.40 27.26 55.31
N PRO A 12 48.97 28.54 55.30
CA PRO A 12 49.49 29.56 54.37
C PRO A 12 50.68 30.33 54.95
N SER A 13 51.61 30.73 54.13
CA SER A 13 52.62 31.72 54.46
C SER A 13 52.35 33.05 53.71
N GLU A 14 52.27 34.12 54.56
CA GLU A 14 52.19 35.52 54.12
C GLU A 14 53.52 36.00 53.52
N THR A 15 53.44 36.73 52.40
CA THR A 15 54.39 37.85 52.08
C THR A 15 53.88 38.74 50.97
N GLU A 16 53.72 40.00 51.34
CA GLU A 16 53.82 41.31 50.77
C GLU A 16 53.15 41.74 49.42
N PRO A 17 52.46 42.92 49.48
CA PRO A 17 51.77 43.54 48.35
C PRO A 17 52.57 44.77 47.82
N GLN A 18 53.11 44.73 46.65
CA GLN A 18 53.49 46.02 45.97
C GLN A 18 53.70 45.97 44.45
N LYS A 19 53.42 44.95 43.69
CA LYS A 19 53.57 44.96 42.21
C LYS A 19 52.40 44.59 41.38
N VAL A 20 51.18 44.60 41.95
CA VAL A 20 49.97 44.03 41.31
C VAL A 20 49.11 45.08 40.57
N THR A 21 49.32 46.40 40.83
CA THR A 21 48.37 47.41 40.32
C THR A 21 48.61 47.84 38.85
N LEU A 22 49.75 47.70 38.28
CA LEU A 22 50.02 48.07 36.86
C LEU A 22 49.79 46.94 35.87
N LEU A 23 49.73 45.65 36.38
CA LEU A 23 49.42 44.49 35.52
C LEU A 23 47.92 44.31 35.36
N LYS A 24 47.12 44.71 36.37
CA LYS A 24 45.64 44.57 36.33
C LYS A 24 44.98 45.54 35.33
N MET A 25 45.53 46.72 35.07
CA MET A 25 44.96 47.66 34.07
C MET A 25 45.22 47.22 32.61
N ARG A 26 46.33 46.47 32.35
CA ARG A 26 46.62 45.97 31.01
C ARG A 26 45.83 44.69 30.67
N PHE A 27 45.48 43.89 31.67
CA PHE A 27 44.66 42.74 31.48
C PHE A 27 43.15 43.08 31.30
N LEU A 28 42.68 44.16 31.94
CA LEU A 28 41.28 44.56 31.79
C LEU A 28 41.00 45.16 30.39
N ALA A 29 41.97 45.83 29.78
CA ALA A 29 41.86 46.37 28.42
C ALA A 29 41.96 45.28 27.35
N LEU A 30 42.64 44.13 27.62
CA LEU A 30 42.74 43.01 26.71
C LEU A 30 41.48 42.11 26.76
N CYS A 31 40.85 41.95 27.93
CA CYS A 31 39.63 41.19 28.08
C CYS A 31 38.38 41.88 27.49
N THR A 32 38.32 43.24 27.51
CA THR A 32 37.25 43.98 26.87
C THR A 32 37.36 44.01 25.34
N ALA A 33 38.57 43.96 24.77
CA ALA A 33 38.74 43.84 23.32
C ALA A 33 38.43 42.43 22.80
N LEU A 34 38.67 41.36 23.59
CA LEU A 34 38.30 40.00 23.22
C LEU A 34 36.80 39.74 23.38
N ALA A 35 36.13 40.36 24.36
CA ALA A 35 34.68 40.23 24.53
C ALA A 35 33.87 40.94 23.43
N ALA A 36 34.41 42.05 22.87
CA ALA A 36 33.79 42.73 21.73
C ALA A 36 34.01 42.01 20.39
N ALA A 37 35.10 41.26 20.22
CA ALA A 37 35.36 40.46 19.03
C ALA A 37 34.53 39.16 19.00
N THR A 38 34.21 38.56 20.17
CA THR A 38 33.34 37.37 20.23
C THR A 38 31.85 37.71 20.12
N ALA A 39 31.41 38.93 20.45
CA ALA A 39 30.03 39.36 20.25
C ALA A 39 29.70 39.68 18.77
N LEU A 40 30.71 40.04 17.95
CA LEU A 40 30.52 40.27 16.51
C LEU A 40 30.58 38.98 15.67
N THR A 41 31.25 37.92 16.17
CA THR A 41 31.23 36.60 15.50
C THR A 41 30.03 35.73 15.91
N GLY A 42 29.40 36.01 17.05
CA GLY A 42 28.16 35.29 17.48
C GLY A 42 26.91 35.73 16.71
N CYS A 43 26.85 36.94 16.16
CA CYS A 43 25.72 37.39 15.35
C CYS A 43 25.82 36.96 13.89
N SER A 44 26.97 36.55 13.37
CA SER A 44 27.09 36.01 12.02
C SER A 44 26.70 34.52 11.96
N GLN A 45 26.82 33.78 13.07
CA GLN A 45 26.35 32.37 13.12
C GLN A 45 24.85 32.25 13.36
N TRP A 46 24.18 33.33 13.81
CA TRP A 46 22.70 33.37 13.88
C TRP A 46 22.06 33.99 12.64
N ALA A 47 22.86 34.63 11.77
CA ALA A 47 22.38 35.15 10.49
C ALA A 47 22.52 34.14 9.34
N ASP A 48 23.40 33.14 9.47
CA ASP A 48 23.49 31.99 8.52
C ASP A 48 22.52 30.85 8.84
N SER A 49 21.67 30.96 9.86
CA SER A 49 20.52 30.09 10.10
C SER A 49 19.28 30.45 9.27
N ALA A 50 19.43 31.25 8.21
CA ALA A 50 18.64 31.14 7.01
C ALA A 50 19.19 29.99 6.14
N ALA A 51 19.54 28.85 6.76
CA ALA A 51 19.71 27.60 6.07
C ALA A 51 18.36 27.32 5.41
N GLY A 52 18.31 27.37 4.08
CA GLY A 52 17.10 27.16 3.32
C GLY A 52 16.44 25.87 3.80
N ARG A 53 15.11 25.82 3.73
CA ARG A 53 14.33 24.61 4.08
C ARG A 53 14.98 23.40 3.44
N GLN A 54 15.11 22.31 4.20
CA GLN A 54 15.63 21.06 3.65
C GLN A 54 14.53 20.44 2.76
N LYS A 55 14.92 20.13 1.54
CA LYS A 55 13.97 19.54 0.57
C LYS A 55 13.77 18.06 0.87
N VAL A 56 12.50 17.64 0.90
CA VAL A 56 12.09 16.25 0.92
C VAL A 56 11.29 15.97 -0.35
N THR A 57 11.71 14.98 -1.14
CA THR A 57 11.04 14.63 -2.39
C THR A 57 10.19 13.37 -2.19
N LEU A 58 8.88 13.52 -2.37
CA LEU A 58 7.89 12.43 -2.33
C LEU A 58 7.43 12.09 -3.75
N TRP A 59 7.60 10.84 -4.16
CA TRP A 59 6.98 10.32 -5.37
C TRP A 59 5.65 9.66 -5.03
N LEU A 60 4.56 10.15 -5.64
CA LEU A 60 3.24 9.52 -5.63
C LEU A 60 2.86 9.07 -7.02
N MET A 61 2.10 7.99 -7.12
CA MET A 61 1.63 7.46 -8.39
C MET A 61 0.37 8.20 -8.85
N LYS A 62 0.28 8.39 -10.14
CA LYS A 62 -0.90 9.01 -10.76
C LYS A 62 -2.17 8.25 -10.40
N GLY A 63 -3.15 8.96 -9.90
CA GLY A 63 -4.44 8.43 -9.47
C GLY A 63 -4.47 7.89 -8.03
N SER A 64 -3.36 7.87 -7.30
CA SER A 64 -3.33 7.40 -5.89
C SER A 64 -3.87 8.44 -4.90
N ALA A 65 -3.80 9.72 -5.25
CA ALA A 65 -4.39 10.80 -4.49
C ALA A 65 -4.91 11.90 -5.44
N SER A 66 -5.92 12.66 -5.02
CA SER A 66 -6.40 13.80 -5.78
C SER A 66 -5.45 14.99 -5.65
N GLU A 67 -5.44 15.89 -6.65
CA GLU A 67 -4.63 17.12 -6.59
C GLU A 67 -4.97 17.96 -5.34
N ASP A 68 -6.24 18.10 -5.01
CA ASP A 68 -6.69 18.80 -3.80
C ASP A 68 -6.17 18.16 -2.49
N PHE A 69 -6.09 16.83 -2.43
CA PHE A 69 -5.47 16.15 -1.29
C PHE A 69 -3.97 16.49 -1.20
N ILE A 70 -3.26 16.43 -2.32
CA ILE A 70 -1.81 16.70 -2.39
C ILE A 70 -1.51 18.13 -1.95
N ASP A 71 -2.24 19.11 -2.47
CA ASP A 71 -2.06 20.52 -2.15
C ASP A 71 -2.28 20.79 -0.66
N ARG A 72 -3.38 20.26 -0.09
CA ARG A 72 -3.69 20.41 1.34
C ARG A 72 -2.70 19.69 2.24
N PHE A 73 -2.25 18.50 1.83
CA PHE A 73 -1.23 17.75 2.56
C PHE A 73 0.09 18.53 2.60
N THR A 74 0.57 18.98 1.44
CA THR A 74 1.83 19.73 1.32
C THR A 74 1.79 21.00 2.19
N ALA A 75 0.75 21.80 2.07
CA ALA A 75 0.61 23.03 2.85
C ALA A 75 0.57 22.76 4.37
N SER A 76 -0.17 21.73 4.82
CA SER A 76 -0.24 21.37 6.24
C SER A 76 1.09 20.83 6.75
N PHE A 77 1.75 19.96 5.97
CA PHE A 77 3.03 19.39 6.33
C PHE A 77 4.11 20.46 6.51
N GLU A 78 4.23 21.38 5.57
CA GLU A 78 5.20 22.48 5.65
C GLU A 78 4.91 23.48 6.78
N GLN A 79 3.64 23.64 7.14
CA GLN A 79 3.27 24.45 8.31
C GLN A 79 3.67 23.76 9.62
N GLU A 80 3.52 22.44 9.71
CA GLU A 80 3.86 21.63 10.88
C GLU A 80 5.40 21.41 10.97
N HIS A 81 6.10 21.43 9.83
CA HIS A 81 7.55 21.23 9.70
C HIS A 81 8.24 22.43 8.99
N PRO A 82 8.36 23.61 9.62
CA PRO A 82 8.80 24.83 8.95
C PRO A 82 10.24 24.79 8.40
N GLY A 83 11.04 23.79 8.82
CA GLY A 83 12.39 23.51 8.31
C GLY A 83 12.43 22.65 7.06
N LEU A 84 11.28 22.11 6.62
CA LEU A 84 11.18 21.22 5.46
C LEU A 84 10.41 21.89 4.31
N ASP A 85 10.78 21.54 3.08
CA ASP A 85 10.14 21.90 1.81
C ASP A 85 9.77 20.61 1.10
N LEU A 86 8.46 20.35 0.94
CA LEU A 86 7.96 19.07 0.40
C LEU A 86 7.70 19.17 -1.10
N ASP A 87 8.55 18.51 -1.88
CA ASP A 87 8.43 18.41 -3.34
C ASP A 87 7.68 17.10 -3.73
N VAL A 88 6.37 17.20 -3.98
CA VAL A 88 5.58 16.05 -4.43
C VAL A 88 5.66 15.92 -5.95
N ARG A 89 6.08 14.75 -6.43
CA ARG A 89 6.23 14.44 -7.86
C ARG A 89 5.33 13.27 -8.24
N ILE A 90 4.41 13.52 -9.16
CA ILE A 90 3.53 12.49 -9.69
C ILE A 90 4.28 11.66 -10.73
N GLN A 91 4.22 10.33 -10.57
CA GLN A 91 4.82 9.36 -11.46
C GLN A 91 3.74 8.53 -12.17
N GLU A 92 4.02 8.11 -13.40
CA GLU A 92 3.16 7.14 -14.09
C GLU A 92 3.49 5.72 -13.63
N TRP A 93 2.49 4.86 -13.52
CA TRP A 93 2.68 3.45 -13.16
C TRP A 93 3.50 2.69 -14.20
N THR A 94 3.33 3.01 -15.49
CA THR A 94 4.07 2.37 -16.57
C THR A 94 5.55 2.72 -16.50
N GLY A 95 6.39 1.69 -16.40
CA GLY A 95 7.86 1.85 -16.37
C GLY A 95 8.41 2.35 -15.03
N ILE A 96 7.59 2.46 -13.98
CA ILE A 96 8.04 2.95 -12.67
C ILE A 96 9.10 2.05 -12.05
N GLY A 97 9.03 0.74 -12.27
CA GLY A 97 9.99 -0.22 -11.71
C GLY A 97 11.45 0.11 -12.04
N ASP A 98 11.73 0.52 -13.29
CA ASP A 98 13.08 0.91 -13.71
C ASP A 98 13.53 2.21 -13.04
N LYS A 99 12.63 3.19 -12.88
CA LYS A 99 12.91 4.44 -12.18
C LYS A 99 13.21 4.21 -10.70
N VAL A 100 12.37 3.41 -10.01
CA VAL A 100 12.60 3.04 -8.60
C VAL A 100 13.93 2.31 -8.45
N ASN A 101 14.22 1.33 -9.29
CA ASN A 101 15.50 0.62 -9.28
C ASN A 101 16.70 1.56 -9.50
N ALA A 102 16.57 2.58 -10.35
CA ALA A 102 17.62 3.57 -10.55
C ALA A 102 17.85 4.43 -9.31
N VAL A 103 16.77 4.83 -8.58
CA VAL A 103 16.88 5.55 -7.30
C VAL A 103 17.57 4.68 -6.27
N LEU A 104 17.13 3.44 -6.09
CA LEU A 104 17.69 2.52 -5.09
C LEU A 104 19.16 2.20 -5.35
N LYS A 105 19.58 2.11 -6.61
CA LYS A 105 20.99 1.94 -7.00
C LYS A 105 21.81 3.23 -6.93
N GLY A 106 21.19 4.38 -6.72
CA GLY A 106 21.86 5.69 -6.71
C GLY A 106 22.31 6.17 -8.09
N THR A 107 21.68 5.69 -9.16
CA THR A 107 21.97 6.06 -10.56
C THR A 107 20.93 7.01 -11.16
N SER A 108 19.85 7.29 -10.43
CA SER A 108 18.79 8.21 -10.87
C SER A 108 19.30 9.65 -10.89
N LYS A 109 18.88 10.41 -11.92
CA LYS A 109 19.05 11.87 -11.97
C LYS A 109 17.95 12.60 -11.18
N GLU A 110 16.89 11.92 -10.84
CA GLU A 110 15.76 12.42 -10.07
C GLU A 110 15.68 11.62 -8.76
N PRO A 111 16.37 12.07 -7.69
CA PRO A 111 16.29 11.39 -6.41
C PRO A 111 14.91 11.54 -5.78
N ALA A 112 14.55 10.60 -4.93
CA ALA A 112 13.36 10.67 -4.08
C ALA A 112 13.72 10.19 -2.68
N ASP A 113 13.10 10.79 -1.68
CA ASP A 113 13.31 10.44 -0.28
C ASP A 113 12.22 9.49 0.22
N VAL A 114 10.99 9.65 -0.30
CA VAL A 114 9.87 8.74 -0.09
C VAL A 114 9.28 8.36 -1.45
N ILE A 115 9.00 7.08 -1.65
CA ILE A 115 8.42 6.57 -2.89
C ILE A 115 7.21 5.72 -2.58
N GLU A 116 6.07 6.04 -3.20
CA GLU A 116 4.94 5.12 -3.28
C GLU A 116 5.25 3.99 -4.27
N VAL A 117 4.97 2.75 -3.86
CA VAL A 117 5.09 1.57 -4.72
C VAL A 117 3.91 0.63 -4.51
N GLY A 118 3.55 -0.15 -5.52
CA GLY A 118 2.56 -1.21 -5.35
C GLY A 118 3.03 -2.24 -4.32
N ASN A 119 2.15 -2.68 -3.44
CA ASN A 119 2.47 -3.61 -2.36
C ASN A 119 3.11 -4.92 -2.85
N THR A 120 2.73 -5.43 -4.03
CA THR A 120 3.29 -6.66 -4.61
C THR A 120 4.74 -6.51 -5.08
N GLN A 121 5.23 -5.27 -5.20
CA GLN A 121 6.57 -4.97 -5.72
C GLN A 121 7.62 -4.75 -4.63
N VAL A 122 7.20 -4.54 -3.37
CA VAL A 122 8.16 -4.20 -2.29
C VAL A 122 9.20 -5.31 -2.10
N ALA A 123 8.79 -6.57 -2.15
CA ALA A 123 9.69 -7.71 -1.97
C ALA A 123 10.89 -7.70 -2.96
N GLN A 124 10.66 -7.33 -4.23
CA GLN A 124 11.77 -7.22 -5.20
C GLN A 124 12.74 -6.08 -4.87
N TYR A 125 12.23 -4.98 -4.31
CA TYR A 125 13.07 -3.84 -3.94
C TYR A 125 13.91 -4.13 -2.69
N ILE A 126 13.39 -4.92 -1.74
CA ILE A 126 14.16 -5.38 -0.56
C ILE A 126 15.43 -6.12 -1.00
N GLU A 127 15.34 -7.00 -2.01
CA GLU A 127 16.51 -7.74 -2.52
C GLU A 127 17.61 -6.83 -3.09
N THR A 128 17.27 -5.64 -3.56
CA THR A 128 18.28 -4.69 -4.04
C THR A 128 19.20 -4.19 -2.92
N LYS A 129 18.81 -4.37 -1.65
CA LYS A 129 19.45 -3.79 -0.46
C LYS A 129 19.52 -2.27 -0.53
N GLY A 130 18.63 -1.66 -1.29
CA GLY A 130 18.54 -0.22 -1.48
C GLY A 130 17.45 0.45 -0.66
N LEU A 131 16.76 -0.29 0.23
CA LEU A 131 15.71 0.23 1.10
C LEU A 131 16.20 0.39 2.53
N SER A 132 15.79 1.48 3.18
CA SER A 132 15.95 1.66 4.63
C SER A 132 15.06 0.68 5.39
N GLU A 133 15.61 0.10 6.44
CA GLU A 133 14.81 -0.66 7.41
C GLU A 133 14.01 0.31 8.29
N LEU A 134 12.72 0.02 8.48
CA LEU A 134 11.75 0.87 9.18
C LEU A 134 11.08 0.16 10.36
N THR A 135 11.67 -0.95 10.83
CA THR A 135 11.08 -1.81 11.88
C THR A 135 10.82 -1.05 13.18
N LEU A 136 11.76 -0.19 13.59
CA LEU A 136 11.62 0.54 14.85
C LEU A 136 10.53 1.60 14.79
N GLU A 137 10.46 2.36 13.72
CA GLU A 137 9.42 3.37 13.47
C GLU A 137 8.05 2.69 13.35
N ALA A 138 7.97 1.59 12.61
CA ALA A 138 6.76 0.80 12.45
C ALA A 138 6.16 0.34 13.78
N LEU A 139 7.01 -0.14 14.69
CA LEU A 139 6.59 -0.64 16.01
C LEU A 139 6.25 0.47 17.00
N ARG A 140 6.99 1.58 16.98
CA ARG A 140 6.89 2.64 17.99
C ARG A 140 5.93 3.77 17.61
N GLU A 141 5.82 4.09 16.33
CA GLU A 141 5.16 5.31 15.86
C GLU A 141 3.94 5.03 14.99
N TRP A 142 3.95 3.93 14.19
CA TRP A 142 2.96 3.74 13.16
C TRP A 142 1.95 2.61 13.43
N ASP A 143 1.90 2.09 14.66
CA ASP A 143 0.94 1.07 15.11
C ASP A 143 0.88 -0.19 14.21
N SER A 144 2.07 -0.66 13.80
CA SER A 144 2.22 -1.73 12.80
C SER A 144 1.52 -3.04 13.13
N LYS A 145 1.27 -3.32 14.43
CA LYS A 145 0.53 -4.52 14.88
C LYS A 145 -0.92 -4.56 14.38
N HIS A 146 -1.47 -3.42 13.97
CA HIS A 146 -2.83 -3.29 13.46
C HIS A 146 -2.88 -3.06 11.94
N TRP A 147 -1.74 -3.08 11.25
CA TRP A 147 -1.71 -2.94 9.80
C TRP A 147 -2.46 -4.07 9.09
N LEU A 148 -2.99 -3.76 7.93
CA LEU A 148 -3.58 -4.76 7.04
C LEU A 148 -2.47 -5.70 6.55
N LYS A 149 -2.59 -6.98 6.87
CA LYS A 149 -1.57 -8.00 6.57
C LYS A 149 -1.27 -8.11 5.08
N GLY A 150 -2.30 -8.00 4.24
CA GLY A 150 -2.15 -8.04 2.79
C GLY A 150 -1.25 -6.93 2.21
N LEU A 151 -1.02 -5.84 2.97
CA LEU A 151 -0.06 -4.80 2.62
C LEU A 151 1.29 -5.01 3.31
N SER A 152 1.28 -5.26 4.62
CA SER A 152 2.51 -5.29 5.42
C SER A 152 3.37 -6.54 5.22
N GLU A 153 2.76 -7.71 4.94
CA GLU A 153 3.50 -8.97 4.77
C GLU A 153 4.46 -8.95 3.56
N PRO A 154 4.08 -8.46 2.36
CA PRO A 154 5.01 -8.37 1.23
C PRO A 154 6.17 -7.39 1.44
N ALA A 155 5.99 -6.45 2.37
CA ALA A 155 6.97 -5.42 2.69
C ALA A 155 7.89 -5.80 3.87
N SER A 156 7.87 -7.07 4.30
CA SER A 156 8.63 -7.58 5.44
C SER A 156 9.44 -8.81 5.06
N VAL A 157 10.69 -8.89 5.52
CA VAL A 157 11.57 -10.04 5.34
C VAL A 157 12.28 -10.36 6.66
N ASN A 158 12.21 -11.61 7.12
CA ASN A 158 12.83 -12.06 8.36
C ASN A 158 12.47 -11.22 9.61
N GLY A 159 11.26 -10.67 9.63
CA GLY A 159 10.78 -9.80 10.71
C GLY A 159 11.23 -8.34 10.63
N ALA A 160 12.03 -7.97 9.65
CA ALA A 160 12.39 -6.59 9.36
C ALA A 160 11.40 -5.98 8.37
N GLN A 161 10.94 -4.76 8.64
CA GLN A 161 9.97 -4.02 7.84
C GLN A 161 10.67 -2.98 6.95
N TYR A 162 10.32 -2.94 5.66
CA TYR A 162 10.95 -2.05 4.66
C TYR A 162 9.96 -1.15 3.93
N GLY A 163 8.67 -1.47 3.97
CA GLY A 163 7.61 -0.65 3.40
C GLY A 163 6.53 -0.37 4.45
N VAL A 164 5.89 0.77 4.34
CA VAL A 164 4.83 1.21 5.26
C VAL A 164 3.51 1.22 4.50
N PRO A 165 2.54 0.39 4.88
CA PRO A 165 1.22 0.42 4.28
C PRO A 165 0.65 1.84 4.25
N TRP A 166 0.22 2.29 3.07
CA TRP A 166 -0.40 3.61 2.92
C TRP A 166 -1.91 3.51 2.80
N TYR A 167 -2.43 2.75 1.84
CA TYR A 167 -3.85 2.49 1.71
C TYR A 167 -4.12 1.12 1.07
N ALA A 168 -5.31 0.57 1.32
CA ALA A 168 -5.79 -0.62 0.63
C ALA A 168 -6.91 -0.26 -0.36
N ALA A 169 -6.85 -0.93 -1.53
CA ALA A 169 -7.88 -0.87 -2.55
C ALA A 169 -8.18 -2.30 -3.02
N ASN A 170 -9.15 -2.94 -2.42
CA ASN A 170 -9.61 -4.26 -2.85
C ASN A 170 -10.92 -4.18 -3.62
N ARG A 171 -11.23 -5.28 -4.30
CA ARG A 171 -12.46 -5.40 -5.06
C ARG A 171 -13.66 -5.68 -4.15
N VAL A 172 -14.82 -5.18 -4.58
CA VAL A 172 -16.15 -5.48 -4.05
C VAL A 172 -17.06 -5.89 -5.21
N VAL A 173 -18.25 -6.34 -4.92
CA VAL A 173 -19.29 -6.43 -5.96
C VAL A 173 -19.95 -5.05 -6.09
N VAL A 174 -19.86 -4.46 -7.28
CA VAL A 174 -20.63 -3.29 -7.70
C VAL A 174 -21.88 -3.78 -8.40
N TYR A 175 -23.08 -3.34 -7.98
CA TYR A 175 -24.33 -3.85 -8.52
C TYR A 175 -25.33 -2.75 -8.86
N HIS A 176 -26.25 -3.06 -9.78
CA HIS A 176 -27.35 -2.19 -10.19
C HIS A 176 -28.56 -2.36 -9.27
N LYS A 177 -28.82 -1.37 -8.41
CA LYS A 177 -29.91 -1.42 -7.39
C LYS A 177 -31.29 -1.70 -7.99
N ASP A 178 -31.62 -1.07 -9.14
CA ASP A 178 -32.92 -1.27 -9.78
C ASP A 178 -33.09 -2.70 -10.31
N LEU A 179 -32.05 -3.32 -10.88
CA LEU A 179 -32.11 -4.69 -11.39
C LEU A 179 -32.32 -5.70 -10.25
N PHE A 180 -31.62 -5.48 -9.11
CA PHE A 180 -31.84 -6.26 -7.89
C PHE A 180 -33.27 -6.14 -7.37
N ALA A 181 -33.78 -4.91 -7.26
CA ALA A 181 -35.14 -4.66 -6.79
C ALA A 181 -36.19 -5.27 -7.70
N ASN A 182 -36.03 -5.15 -9.02
CA ASN A 182 -36.97 -5.69 -10.02
C ASN A 182 -37.05 -7.23 -10.00
N THR A 183 -35.99 -7.92 -9.55
CA THR A 183 -35.96 -9.37 -9.36
C THR A 183 -36.38 -9.84 -7.97
N GLY A 184 -36.78 -8.89 -7.10
CA GLY A 184 -37.20 -9.15 -5.73
C GLY A 184 -36.06 -9.43 -4.75
N ILE A 185 -34.82 -9.16 -5.12
CA ILE A 185 -33.67 -9.28 -4.23
C ILE A 185 -33.61 -8.02 -3.35
N LYS A 186 -34.00 -8.16 -2.09
CA LYS A 186 -34.15 -7.06 -1.13
C LYS A 186 -32.84 -6.72 -0.41
N THR A 187 -31.96 -7.69 -0.26
CA THR A 187 -30.66 -7.55 0.42
C THR A 187 -29.58 -8.23 -0.38
N PRO A 188 -28.35 -7.70 -0.40
CA PRO A 188 -27.22 -8.37 -1.01
C PRO A 188 -26.98 -9.77 -0.42
N PRO A 189 -26.48 -10.72 -1.21
CA PRO A 189 -26.16 -12.08 -0.75
C PRO A 189 -25.01 -12.04 0.27
N LYS A 190 -25.11 -12.92 1.29
CA LYS A 190 -24.14 -12.98 2.41
C LYS A 190 -23.12 -14.09 2.27
N ASN A 191 -23.37 -15.08 1.40
CA ASN A 191 -22.48 -16.20 1.14
C ASN A 191 -22.50 -16.57 -0.34
N ARG A 192 -21.57 -17.41 -0.78
CA ARG A 192 -21.42 -17.81 -2.18
C ARG A 192 -22.66 -18.50 -2.75
N GLN A 193 -23.35 -19.33 -1.97
CA GLN A 193 -24.55 -20.03 -2.42
C GLN A 193 -25.68 -19.02 -2.70
N GLU A 194 -25.92 -18.10 -1.79
CA GLU A 194 -26.90 -17.03 -1.99
C GLU A 194 -26.52 -16.15 -3.19
N TRP A 195 -25.22 -15.91 -3.39
CA TRP A 195 -24.73 -15.12 -4.50
C TRP A 195 -24.99 -15.77 -5.86
N ILE A 196 -24.67 -17.06 -6.02
CA ILE A 196 -25.02 -17.81 -7.23
C ILE A 196 -26.52 -17.76 -7.48
N GLN A 197 -27.36 -18.02 -6.46
CA GLN A 197 -28.83 -17.99 -6.60
C GLN A 197 -29.37 -16.61 -7.00
N ALA A 198 -28.81 -15.54 -6.43
CA ALA A 198 -29.15 -14.16 -6.77
C ALA A 198 -28.73 -13.85 -8.21
N THR A 199 -27.53 -14.22 -8.59
CA THR A 199 -26.99 -14.00 -9.93
C THR A 199 -27.77 -14.75 -11.00
N GLN A 200 -28.16 -16.00 -10.73
CA GLN A 200 -29.08 -16.80 -11.61
C GLN A 200 -30.45 -16.13 -11.80
N LYS A 201 -31.00 -15.51 -10.77
CA LYS A 201 -32.24 -14.76 -10.90
C LYS A 201 -32.13 -13.50 -11.74
N LEU A 202 -30.94 -12.89 -11.72
CA LEU A 202 -30.63 -11.70 -12.47
C LEU A 202 -30.24 -11.99 -13.93
N ASP A 203 -29.81 -13.20 -14.23
CA ASP A 203 -29.43 -13.66 -15.57
C ASP A 203 -30.68 -14.05 -16.38
N LYS A 204 -31.26 -13.09 -17.11
CA LYS A 204 -32.51 -13.28 -17.84
C LYS A 204 -32.57 -12.52 -19.16
N GLY A 205 -32.78 -13.26 -20.25
CA GLY A 205 -32.90 -12.67 -21.58
C GLY A 205 -31.59 -12.01 -22.00
N GLU A 206 -31.63 -10.72 -22.29
CA GLU A 206 -30.44 -9.93 -22.63
C GLU A 206 -29.70 -9.36 -21.39
N GLN A 207 -30.28 -9.50 -20.21
CA GLN A 207 -29.68 -9.07 -18.95
C GLN A 207 -28.72 -10.13 -18.44
N GLN A 208 -27.48 -9.77 -18.25
CA GLN A 208 -26.44 -10.59 -17.63
C GLN A 208 -26.54 -10.52 -16.10
N GLY A 209 -26.48 -11.67 -15.44
CA GLY A 209 -26.42 -11.75 -13.98
C GLY A 209 -25.16 -11.11 -13.42
N ILE A 210 -24.02 -11.30 -14.11
CA ILE A 210 -22.73 -10.69 -13.80
C ILE A 210 -21.91 -10.56 -15.08
N TYR A 211 -21.12 -9.51 -15.22
CA TYR A 211 -20.02 -9.49 -16.18
C TYR A 211 -18.72 -9.80 -15.45
N LEU A 212 -18.16 -10.96 -15.72
CA LEU A 212 -16.90 -11.43 -15.13
C LEU A 212 -15.97 -11.89 -16.26
N ALA A 213 -14.95 -11.09 -16.57
CA ALA A 213 -13.96 -11.41 -17.59
C ALA A 213 -13.16 -12.66 -17.20
N GLY A 214 -12.91 -13.57 -18.14
CA GLY A 214 -12.31 -14.89 -17.88
C GLY A 214 -10.89 -14.88 -17.31
N GLN A 215 -10.19 -13.76 -17.40
CA GLN A 215 -8.81 -13.62 -16.93
C GLN A 215 -8.67 -12.64 -15.74
N ASN A 216 -9.74 -12.38 -14.98
CA ASN A 216 -9.63 -11.58 -13.75
C ASN A 216 -8.99 -12.40 -12.62
N TRP A 217 -7.69 -12.60 -12.72
CA TRP A 217 -6.92 -13.49 -11.84
C TRP A 217 -6.87 -13.01 -10.38
N TYR A 218 -7.00 -11.70 -10.13
CA TYR A 218 -7.11 -11.18 -8.76
C TYR A 218 -8.39 -11.67 -8.06
N VAL A 219 -9.49 -11.80 -8.79
CA VAL A 219 -10.72 -12.37 -8.27
C VAL A 219 -10.55 -13.87 -8.02
N LEU A 220 -9.93 -14.59 -8.96
CA LEU A 220 -9.60 -16.00 -8.77
C LEU A 220 -8.74 -16.22 -7.53
N ALA A 221 -7.70 -15.41 -7.33
CA ALA A 221 -6.84 -15.50 -6.15
C ALA A 221 -7.65 -15.43 -4.85
N GLY A 222 -8.60 -14.50 -4.75
CA GLY A 222 -9.52 -14.41 -3.62
C GLY A 222 -10.31 -15.69 -3.39
N PHE A 223 -10.84 -16.29 -4.45
CA PHE A 223 -11.59 -17.55 -4.35
C PHE A 223 -10.72 -18.74 -3.96
N VAL A 224 -9.48 -18.80 -4.46
CA VAL A 224 -8.50 -19.81 -4.04
C VAL A 224 -8.19 -19.70 -2.55
N TRP A 225 -7.91 -18.50 -2.06
CA TRP A 225 -7.61 -18.27 -0.65
C TRP A 225 -8.82 -18.54 0.28
N ASP A 226 -10.03 -18.24 -0.17
CA ASP A 226 -11.25 -18.50 0.61
C ASP A 226 -11.55 -20.01 0.72
N GLU A 227 -11.06 -20.82 -0.23
CA GLU A 227 -11.03 -22.28 -0.13
C GLU A 227 -9.89 -22.80 0.78
N GLY A 228 -8.98 -21.93 1.20
CA GLY A 228 -7.78 -22.26 1.98
C GLY A 228 -6.66 -22.82 1.12
N GLY A 229 -6.67 -22.55 -0.21
CA GLY A 229 -5.58 -22.80 -1.15
C GLY A 229 -4.58 -21.65 -1.19
N GLU A 230 -3.50 -21.83 -1.94
CA GLU A 230 -2.45 -20.83 -2.18
C GLU A 230 -2.13 -20.74 -3.68
N LEU A 231 -1.54 -19.63 -4.11
CA LEU A 231 -1.02 -19.50 -5.48
C LEU A 231 0.34 -20.18 -5.62
N ALA A 232 1.17 -20.03 -4.60
CA ALA A 232 2.45 -20.73 -4.43
C ALA A 232 2.83 -20.77 -2.96
N VAL A 233 3.65 -21.75 -2.59
CA VAL A 233 4.18 -21.93 -1.22
C VAL A 233 5.69 -22.09 -1.25
N GLU A 234 6.37 -21.60 -0.22
CA GLU A 234 7.79 -21.89 -0.01
C GLU A 234 7.95 -23.16 0.86
N THR A 235 8.66 -24.14 0.36
CA THR A 235 8.93 -25.39 1.06
C THR A 235 10.40 -25.77 0.92
N GLY A 236 11.11 -25.85 2.04
CA GLY A 236 12.53 -26.20 2.05
C GLY A 236 13.42 -25.22 1.28
N GLY A 237 13.08 -23.92 1.30
CA GLY A 237 13.81 -22.85 0.60
C GLY A 237 13.55 -22.81 -0.92
N ARG A 238 12.52 -23.52 -1.40
CA ARG A 238 12.10 -23.51 -2.80
C ARG A 238 10.62 -23.14 -2.91
N TRP A 239 10.29 -22.31 -3.87
CA TRP A 239 8.93 -21.98 -4.21
C TRP A 239 8.30 -23.04 -5.12
N VAL A 240 7.07 -23.42 -4.81
CA VAL A 240 6.25 -24.36 -5.58
C VAL A 240 4.91 -23.71 -5.87
N GLY A 241 4.50 -23.68 -7.13
CA GLY A 241 3.14 -23.28 -7.51
C GLY A 241 2.13 -24.34 -7.06
N THR A 242 0.94 -23.93 -6.64
CA THR A 242 -0.05 -24.81 -5.99
C THR A 242 -1.47 -24.67 -6.57
N LEU A 243 -1.59 -24.16 -7.79
CA LEU A 243 -2.89 -24.01 -8.45
C LEU A 243 -3.57 -25.36 -8.76
N ASP A 244 -2.81 -26.46 -8.81
CA ASP A 244 -3.29 -27.82 -9.05
C ASP A 244 -3.67 -28.59 -7.77
N ASP A 245 -3.58 -27.93 -6.59
CA ASP A 245 -4.11 -28.46 -5.33
C ASP A 245 -5.65 -28.42 -5.33
N ASP A 246 -6.27 -29.40 -4.68
CA ASP A 246 -7.75 -29.54 -4.65
C ASP A 246 -8.47 -28.26 -4.17
N LYS A 247 -7.88 -27.52 -3.25
CA LYS A 247 -8.45 -26.26 -2.75
C LYS A 247 -8.38 -25.13 -3.79
N ALA A 248 -7.27 -25.02 -4.51
CA ALA A 248 -7.14 -24.06 -5.58
C ALA A 248 -8.06 -24.38 -6.75
N LEU A 249 -8.20 -25.67 -7.10
CA LEU A 249 -9.15 -26.16 -8.10
C LEU A 249 -10.60 -25.84 -7.70
N ALA A 250 -10.97 -25.98 -6.41
CA ALA A 250 -12.31 -25.59 -5.93
C ALA A 250 -12.57 -24.08 -6.08
N GLY A 251 -11.56 -23.23 -5.88
CA GLY A 251 -11.65 -21.80 -6.16
C GLY A 251 -11.89 -21.49 -7.63
N MET A 252 -11.21 -22.19 -8.54
CA MET A 252 -11.42 -22.07 -9.98
C MET A 252 -12.79 -22.58 -10.43
N GLU A 253 -13.28 -23.66 -9.85
CA GLU A 253 -14.61 -24.18 -10.14
C GLU A 253 -15.69 -23.16 -9.75
N PHE A 254 -15.56 -22.51 -8.59
CA PHE A 254 -16.48 -21.44 -8.20
C PHE A 254 -16.40 -20.24 -9.16
N TYR A 255 -15.21 -19.86 -9.59
CA TYR A 255 -15.02 -18.81 -10.61
C TYR A 255 -15.77 -19.14 -11.89
N LYS A 256 -15.60 -20.37 -12.41
CA LYS A 256 -16.27 -20.87 -13.62
C LYS A 256 -17.80 -20.85 -13.49
N GLN A 257 -18.33 -21.31 -12.34
CA GLN A 257 -19.78 -21.28 -12.08
C GLN A 257 -20.34 -19.86 -12.09
N LEU A 258 -19.62 -18.90 -11.51
CA LEU A 258 -20.05 -17.51 -11.46
C LEU A 258 -19.92 -16.84 -12.83
N GLN A 259 -18.82 -17.06 -13.55
CA GLN A 259 -18.55 -16.52 -14.88
C GLN A 259 -19.60 -16.97 -15.90
N ALA A 260 -20.07 -18.21 -15.81
CA ALA A 260 -21.11 -18.78 -16.69
C ALA A 260 -22.51 -18.14 -16.52
N LEU A 261 -22.70 -17.21 -15.58
CA LEU A 261 -23.93 -16.45 -15.38
C LEU A 261 -23.90 -15.07 -16.05
N GLY A 262 -23.09 -14.93 -17.08
CA GLY A 262 -22.99 -13.74 -17.91
C GLY A 262 -22.09 -13.96 -19.12
N ASP A 263 -21.90 -12.91 -19.92
CA ASP A 263 -21.22 -12.97 -21.21
C ASP A 263 -19.79 -12.39 -21.16
N GLY A 264 -19.13 -12.53 -20.01
CA GLY A 264 -17.71 -12.11 -19.88
C GLY A 264 -16.82 -12.94 -20.82
N PRO A 265 -15.91 -12.32 -21.61
CA PRO A 265 -15.06 -13.04 -22.55
C PRO A 265 -14.08 -13.96 -21.80
N GLU A 266 -13.98 -15.23 -22.21
CA GLU A 266 -13.16 -16.25 -21.54
C GLU A 266 -11.65 -15.98 -21.64
N ALA A 267 -11.23 -15.30 -22.72
CA ALA A 267 -9.82 -15.07 -23.04
C ALA A 267 -9.39 -13.59 -22.93
N ALA A 268 -10.09 -12.82 -22.09
CA ALA A 268 -9.74 -11.42 -21.84
C ALA A 268 -9.80 -11.09 -20.35
N ASP A 269 -9.11 -10.03 -19.98
CA ASP A 269 -9.17 -9.46 -18.63
C ASP A 269 -10.27 -8.37 -18.50
N GLU A 270 -10.38 -7.80 -17.31
CA GLU A 270 -11.38 -6.79 -16.99
C GLU A 270 -11.21 -5.43 -17.69
N GLU A 271 -10.08 -5.23 -18.37
CA GLU A 271 -9.78 -4.02 -19.14
C GLU A 271 -10.02 -4.19 -20.64
N THR A 272 -10.35 -5.41 -21.10
CA THR A 272 -10.47 -5.73 -22.54
C THR A 272 -11.76 -6.49 -22.86
N PRO A 273 -12.90 -5.78 -23.11
CA PRO A 273 -13.14 -4.34 -22.96
C PRO A 273 -13.25 -3.92 -21.50
N PRO A 274 -13.04 -2.63 -21.17
CA PRO A 274 -13.15 -2.15 -19.78
C PRO A 274 -14.54 -2.48 -19.19
N GLN A 275 -14.56 -3.23 -18.09
CA GLN A 275 -15.81 -3.72 -17.46
C GLN A 275 -16.71 -2.57 -17.00
N SER A 276 -16.16 -1.41 -16.63
CA SER A 276 -16.92 -0.21 -16.31
C SER A 276 -17.78 0.28 -17.49
N GLN A 277 -17.22 0.25 -18.71
CA GLN A 277 -17.95 0.63 -19.93
C GLN A 277 -19.01 -0.40 -20.31
N VAL A 278 -18.73 -1.70 -20.10
CA VAL A 278 -19.72 -2.75 -20.35
C VAL A 278 -20.90 -2.59 -19.38
N PHE A 279 -20.61 -2.41 -18.10
CA PHE A 279 -21.64 -2.18 -17.08
C PHE A 279 -22.48 -0.92 -17.37
N ALA A 280 -21.85 0.15 -17.81
CA ALA A 280 -22.53 1.42 -18.12
C ALA A 280 -23.59 1.31 -19.22
N ARG A 281 -23.60 0.22 -20.05
CA ARG A 281 -24.67 -0.04 -21.03
C ARG A 281 -26.00 -0.41 -20.39
N GLY A 282 -26.01 -0.75 -19.07
CA GLY A 282 -27.24 -0.94 -18.28
C GLY A 282 -27.84 -2.35 -18.32
N GLN A 283 -27.24 -3.29 -19.05
CA GLN A 283 -27.71 -4.69 -19.13
C GLN A 283 -26.96 -5.66 -18.22
N VAL A 284 -26.01 -5.18 -17.44
CA VAL A 284 -25.22 -5.97 -16.50
C VAL A 284 -25.69 -5.70 -15.08
N ALA A 285 -26.03 -6.73 -14.33
CA ALA A 285 -26.49 -6.58 -12.96
C ALA A 285 -25.37 -6.39 -11.94
N GLN A 286 -24.20 -6.99 -12.19
CA GLN A 286 -23.05 -6.98 -11.26
C GLN A 286 -21.72 -7.01 -12.01
N ILE A 287 -20.70 -6.39 -11.41
CA ILE A 287 -19.27 -6.59 -11.71
C ILE A 287 -18.49 -6.73 -10.41
N ILE A 288 -17.29 -7.30 -10.48
CA ILE A 288 -16.34 -7.34 -9.37
C ILE A 288 -15.23 -6.32 -9.65
N ALA A 289 -15.23 -5.21 -8.91
CA ALA A 289 -14.38 -4.06 -9.19
C ALA A 289 -13.97 -3.31 -7.92
N PRO A 290 -12.90 -2.50 -7.94
CA PRO A 290 -12.70 -1.46 -6.95
C PRO A 290 -13.87 -0.46 -6.97
N PRO A 291 -14.36 0.03 -5.82
CA PRO A 291 -15.50 0.95 -5.76
C PRO A 291 -15.33 2.24 -6.59
N GLY A 292 -14.09 2.69 -6.80
CA GLY A 292 -13.77 3.86 -7.63
C GLY A 292 -14.30 3.74 -9.06
N GLN A 293 -14.43 2.53 -9.61
CA GLN A 293 -15.02 2.34 -10.94
C GLN A 293 -16.49 2.77 -11.04
N ALA A 294 -17.19 2.93 -9.91
CA ALA A 294 -18.55 3.47 -9.93
C ALA A 294 -18.61 4.88 -10.52
N ALA A 295 -17.61 5.72 -10.25
CA ALA A 295 -17.52 7.06 -10.82
C ALA A 295 -17.32 7.02 -12.35
N GLU A 296 -16.54 6.09 -12.86
CA GLU A 296 -16.35 5.86 -14.31
C GLU A 296 -17.65 5.41 -14.98
N ILE A 297 -18.38 4.49 -14.32
CA ILE A 297 -19.68 3.99 -14.79
C ILE A 297 -20.70 5.14 -14.85
N GLU A 298 -20.78 5.95 -13.79
CA GLU A 298 -21.70 7.09 -13.73
C GLU A 298 -21.33 8.20 -14.73
N ALA A 299 -20.04 8.41 -15.00
CA ALA A 299 -19.56 9.34 -16.02
C ALA A 299 -19.92 8.82 -17.44
N ALA A 300 -19.78 7.53 -17.71
CA ALA A 300 -20.14 6.92 -18.98
C ALA A 300 -21.68 6.87 -19.18
N ASN A 301 -22.45 6.68 -18.11
CA ASN A 301 -23.91 6.66 -18.13
C ASN A 301 -24.51 7.44 -16.92
N PRO A 302 -24.78 8.74 -17.07
CA PRO A 302 -25.33 9.55 -16.00
C PRO A 302 -26.70 9.09 -15.47
N ALA A 303 -27.44 8.25 -16.23
CA ALA A 303 -28.71 7.68 -15.77
C ALA A 303 -28.54 6.65 -14.64
N LEU A 304 -27.31 6.16 -14.42
CA LEU A 304 -26.96 5.25 -13.33
C LEU A 304 -26.56 5.96 -12.04
N LYS A 305 -26.47 7.28 -12.04
CA LYS A 305 -26.10 8.05 -10.86
C LYS A 305 -27.06 7.77 -9.69
N GLY A 306 -26.49 7.35 -8.56
CA GLY A 306 -27.22 6.97 -7.35
C GLY A 306 -27.90 5.59 -7.42
N LYS A 307 -27.78 4.85 -8.53
CA LYS A 307 -28.37 3.51 -8.72
C LYS A 307 -27.36 2.39 -8.51
N LEU A 308 -26.12 2.71 -8.27
CA LEU A 308 -25.09 1.73 -7.94
C LEU A 308 -25.10 1.46 -6.45
N GLY A 309 -24.85 0.19 -6.09
CA GLY A 309 -24.64 -0.26 -4.73
C GLY A 309 -23.41 -1.13 -4.65
N PHE A 310 -23.00 -1.41 -3.43
CA PHE A 310 -21.80 -2.19 -3.16
C PHE A 310 -22.12 -3.26 -2.11
N PHE A 311 -21.48 -4.42 -2.23
CA PHE A 311 -21.41 -5.38 -1.14
C PHE A 311 -20.06 -6.11 -1.16
N PRO A 312 -19.56 -6.55 0.03
CA PRO A 312 -18.33 -7.33 0.10
C PRO A 312 -18.44 -8.58 -0.74
N ILE A 313 -17.34 -9.04 -1.35
CA ILE A 313 -17.32 -10.34 -2.01
C ILE A 313 -17.76 -11.40 -0.99
N PRO A 314 -18.85 -12.17 -1.29
CA PRO A 314 -19.36 -13.15 -0.34
C PRO A 314 -18.38 -14.30 -0.11
N GLY A 315 -18.18 -14.68 1.15
CA GLY A 315 -17.41 -15.84 1.54
C GLY A 315 -18.20 -17.14 1.42
N LYS A 316 -17.60 -18.25 1.79
CA LYS A 316 -18.26 -19.57 1.85
C LYS A 316 -19.43 -19.57 2.83
N THR A 317 -19.31 -18.83 3.92
CA THR A 317 -20.27 -18.72 5.01
C THR A 317 -20.71 -17.27 5.21
N SER A 318 -21.83 -17.07 5.88
CA SER A 318 -22.42 -15.72 6.06
C SER A 318 -21.81 -14.92 7.21
N ASP A 319 -20.93 -15.51 7.99
CA ASP A 319 -20.32 -14.90 9.17
C ASP A 319 -19.10 -14.03 8.85
N LYS A 320 -18.53 -14.19 7.65
CA LYS A 320 -17.39 -13.38 7.19
C LYS A 320 -17.42 -13.16 5.68
N ALA A 321 -16.86 -12.03 5.26
CA ALA A 321 -16.61 -11.77 3.84
C ALA A 321 -15.62 -12.79 3.27
N GLY A 322 -15.68 -12.98 1.95
CA GLY A 322 -14.68 -13.77 1.22
C GLY A 322 -13.30 -13.13 1.26
N SER A 323 -12.28 -13.96 1.12
CA SER A 323 -10.93 -13.49 0.92
C SER A 323 -10.79 -12.69 -0.38
N VAL A 324 -10.00 -11.66 -0.37
CA VAL A 324 -9.73 -10.81 -1.52
C VAL A 324 -8.24 -10.60 -1.69
N PHE A 325 -7.82 -10.33 -2.92
CA PHE A 325 -6.51 -9.74 -3.14
C PHE A 325 -6.52 -8.32 -2.57
N THR A 326 -5.61 -8.07 -1.61
CA THR A 326 -5.41 -6.73 -1.09
C THR A 326 -4.43 -6.00 -2.00
N GLY A 327 -4.97 -5.25 -2.94
CA GLY A 327 -4.22 -4.25 -3.67
C GLY A 327 -4.03 -3.01 -2.83
N GLY A 328 -3.13 -2.15 -3.25
CA GLY A 328 -2.83 -0.89 -2.58
C GLY A 328 -1.37 -0.54 -2.70
N SER A 329 -0.98 0.46 -1.96
CA SER A 329 0.38 0.99 -2.02
C SER A 329 1.05 0.99 -0.66
N ASP A 330 2.35 0.80 -0.69
CA ASP A 330 3.26 1.02 0.42
C ASP A 330 4.17 2.22 0.13
N LEU A 331 4.64 2.86 1.18
CA LEU A 331 5.65 3.91 1.15
C LEU A 331 7.00 3.31 1.53
N ILE A 332 8.03 3.55 0.73
CA ILE A 332 9.40 3.10 0.97
C ILE A 332 10.36 4.28 1.06
N ILE A 333 11.44 4.12 1.81
CA ILE A 333 12.54 5.07 1.91
C ILE A 333 13.79 4.45 1.28
N PRO A 334 14.38 5.06 0.24
CA PRO A 334 15.68 4.63 -0.27
C PRO A 334 16.77 4.73 0.80
N GLU A 335 17.61 3.71 0.94
CA GLU A 335 18.73 3.70 1.90
C GLU A 335 19.71 4.87 1.68
N ARG A 336 19.82 5.35 0.44
CA ARG A 336 20.70 6.44 0.05
C ARG A 336 20.07 7.83 0.14
N THR A 337 18.88 7.95 0.76
CA THR A 337 18.26 9.27 0.95
C THR A 337 19.18 10.20 1.73
N ALA A 338 19.26 11.45 1.33
CA ALA A 338 20.02 12.47 2.05
C ALA A 338 19.25 13.02 3.27
N ASN A 339 17.92 12.80 3.33
CA ASN A 339 17.05 13.35 4.36
C ASN A 339 16.13 12.27 4.94
N ARG A 340 16.72 11.27 5.63
CA ARG A 340 15.94 10.15 6.23
C ARG A 340 14.96 10.64 7.28
N GLU A 341 15.34 11.62 8.10
CA GLU A 341 14.48 12.18 9.15
C GLU A 341 13.25 12.84 8.53
N GLY A 342 13.41 13.72 7.56
CA GLY A 342 12.31 14.33 6.82
C GLY A 342 11.45 13.30 6.06
N ALA A 343 12.05 12.23 5.54
CA ALA A 343 11.30 11.14 4.91
C ALA A 343 10.41 10.39 5.92
N VAL A 344 10.90 10.14 7.13
CA VAL A 344 10.12 9.55 8.25
C VAL A 344 9.00 10.48 8.65
N ASP A 345 9.23 11.79 8.75
CA ASP A 345 8.20 12.79 9.06
C ASP A 345 7.08 12.79 8.01
N VAL A 346 7.43 12.74 6.72
CA VAL A 346 6.44 12.64 5.63
C VAL A 346 5.59 11.39 5.74
N ILE A 347 6.21 10.23 5.99
CA ILE A 347 5.46 8.98 6.17
C ILE A 347 4.56 9.07 7.41
N THR A 348 5.09 9.56 8.54
CA THR A 348 4.34 9.72 9.79
C THR A 348 3.08 10.60 9.57
N ALA A 349 3.23 11.69 8.83
CA ALA A 349 2.10 12.54 8.48
C ALA A 349 1.08 11.81 7.58
N LEU A 350 1.53 11.14 6.50
CA LEU A 350 0.66 10.43 5.55
C LEU A 350 -0.13 9.28 6.20
N VAL A 351 0.48 8.57 7.17
CA VAL A 351 -0.20 7.45 7.87
C VAL A 351 -0.93 7.88 9.13
N SER A 352 -0.94 9.18 9.46
CA SER A 352 -1.72 9.71 10.59
C SER A 352 -3.23 9.52 10.36
N GLU A 353 -4.02 9.47 11.43
CA GLU A 353 -5.47 9.35 11.34
C GLU A 353 -6.09 10.48 10.52
N LYS A 354 -5.58 11.71 10.66
CA LYS A 354 -6.01 12.89 9.88
C LYS A 354 -5.94 12.62 8.38
N TRP A 355 -4.77 12.23 7.89
CA TRP A 355 -4.54 12.07 6.45
C TRP A 355 -5.06 10.75 5.90
N GLN A 356 -5.12 9.68 6.71
CA GLN A 356 -5.81 8.45 6.36
C GLN A 356 -7.33 8.67 6.20
N THR A 357 -7.94 9.47 7.09
CA THR A 357 -9.36 9.86 6.98
C THR A 357 -9.61 10.65 5.70
N GLU A 358 -8.76 11.61 5.41
CA GLU A 358 -8.91 12.45 4.23
C GLU A 358 -8.75 11.64 2.93
N LEU A 359 -7.76 10.76 2.87
CA LEU A 359 -7.53 9.86 1.74
C LEU A 359 -8.73 8.91 1.53
N ALA A 360 -9.24 8.32 2.61
CA ALA A 360 -10.41 7.45 2.56
C ALA A 360 -11.66 8.18 2.03
N ARG A 361 -11.84 9.44 2.39
CA ARG A 361 -12.97 10.27 1.93
C ARG A 361 -12.87 10.64 0.46
N THR A 362 -11.68 11.03 0.01
CA THR A 362 -11.47 11.55 -1.36
C THR A 362 -11.34 10.43 -2.39
N MET A 363 -10.70 9.32 -2.01
CA MET A 363 -10.37 8.23 -2.94
C MET A 363 -11.19 6.95 -2.72
N SER A 364 -12.03 6.90 -1.68
CA SER A 364 -12.78 5.70 -1.28
C SER A 364 -11.87 4.50 -0.96
N TYR A 365 -10.67 4.75 -0.44
CA TYR A 365 -9.75 3.70 -0.01
C TYR A 365 -10.04 3.24 1.43
N VAL A 366 -9.55 2.05 1.76
CA VAL A 366 -9.51 1.57 3.14
C VAL A 366 -8.19 2.02 3.76
N PRO A 367 -8.22 2.58 4.98
CA PRO A 367 -7.01 2.95 5.71
C PRO A 367 -6.07 1.77 5.93
N ASN A 368 -4.81 2.07 6.12
CA ASN A 368 -3.72 1.10 6.25
C ASN A 368 -3.81 0.17 7.47
N ARG A 369 -4.67 0.45 8.44
CA ARG A 369 -4.80 -0.31 9.69
C ARG A 369 -6.24 -0.47 10.17
N THR A 370 -6.51 -1.56 10.85
CA THR A 370 -7.85 -1.94 11.32
C THR A 370 -8.42 -1.00 12.37
N THR A 371 -7.57 -0.31 13.15
CA THR A 371 -7.99 0.68 14.15
C THR A 371 -8.66 1.93 13.53
N LEU A 372 -8.46 2.17 12.25
CA LEU A 372 -9.08 3.26 11.50
C LEU A 372 -10.30 2.82 10.66
N ALA A 373 -10.85 1.62 10.90
CA ALA A 373 -12.02 1.15 10.14
C ALA A 373 -13.23 2.10 10.23
N HIS A 374 -13.34 2.86 11.33
CA HIS A 374 -14.43 3.84 11.54
C HIS A 374 -14.39 5.04 10.58
N VAL A 375 -13.23 5.39 10.02
CA VAL A 375 -13.10 6.59 9.15
C VAL A 375 -13.79 6.41 7.79
N VAL A 376 -14.11 5.17 7.41
CA VAL A 376 -14.84 4.87 6.17
C VAL A 376 -16.35 4.90 6.34
N GLU A 377 -16.86 5.09 7.55
CA GLU A 377 -18.30 5.23 7.82
C GLU A 377 -18.87 6.40 7.00
N GLY A 378 -20.00 6.13 6.31
CA GLY A 378 -20.63 7.09 5.41
C GLY A 378 -20.09 7.10 3.96
N ASN A 379 -18.99 6.41 3.67
CA ASN A 379 -18.56 6.10 2.30
C ASN A 379 -18.97 4.66 1.98
N GLU A 380 -20.05 4.49 1.19
CA GLU A 380 -20.64 3.16 0.89
C GLU A 380 -19.60 2.21 0.24
N GLY A 381 -18.76 2.72 -0.67
CA GLY A 381 -17.72 1.94 -1.33
C GLY A 381 -16.65 1.45 -0.35
N ALA A 382 -16.06 2.35 0.40
CA ALA A 382 -15.01 2.03 1.36
C ALA A 382 -15.53 1.16 2.53
N THR A 383 -16.75 1.43 3.02
CA THR A 383 -17.41 0.60 4.05
C THR A 383 -17.57 -0.85 3.59
N ASN A 384 -17.92 -1.08 2.31
CA ASN A 384 -18.06 -2.42 1.76
C ASN A 384 -16.72 -3.08 1.37
N MET A 385 -15.64 -2.31 1.19
CA MET A 385 -14.29 -2.85 1.05
C MET A 385 -13.70 -3.34 2.38
N ALA A 386 -13.97 -2.66 3.48
CA ALA A 386 -13.33 -2.92 4.76
C ALA A 386 -13.43 -4.39 5.26
N PRO A 387 -14.59 -5.08 5.17
CA PRO A 387 -14.68 -6.49 5.55
C PRO A 387 -13.79 -7.41 4.69
N GLY A 388 -13.70 -7.15 3.38
CA GLY A 388 -12.81 -7.86 2.47
C GLY A 388 -11.34 -7.58 2.79
N ALA A 389 -10.97 -6.32 3.02
CA ALA A 389 -9.61 -5.93 3.40
C ALA A 389 -9.15 -6.63 4.70
N ALA A 390 -10.05 -6.81 5.68
CA ALA A 390 -9.77 -7.53 6.92
C ALA A 390 -9.48 -9.03 6.69
N GLN A 391 -10.00 -9.63 5.60
CA GLN A 391 -9.74 -10.99 5.14
C GLN A 391 -8.74 -11.01 3.97
N GLY A 392 -8.17 -9.85 3.68
CA GLY A 392 -7.30 -9.62 2.53
C GLY A 392 -5.99 -10.39 2.63
N ARG A 393 -5.53 -10.86 1.48
CA ARG A 393 -4.28 -11.60 1.36
C ARG A 393 -3.39 -10.97 0.29
N ALA A 394 -2.09 -11.11 0.53
CA ALA A 394 -1.07 -10.72 -0.42
C ALA A 394 -0.77 -11.87 -1.41
N THR A 395 -0.15 -11.50 -2.51
CA THR A 395 0.56 -12.45 -3.37
C THR A 395 1.76 -13.05 -2.61
N PRO A 396 2.29 -14.19 -3.07
CA PRO A 396 3.47 -14.79 -2.44
C PRO A 396 4.60 -13.78 -2.25
N ALA A 397 5.14 -13.72 -1.03
CA ALA A 397 6.20 -12.77 -0.64
C ALA A 397 7.56 -13.16 -1.23
N SER A 398 7.62 -13.37 -2.53
CA SER A 398 8.83 -13.63 -3.30
C SER A 398 9.21 -12.39 -4.09
N ALA A 399 10.47 -11.99 -4.04
CA ALA A 399 11.00 -10.91 -4.85
C ALA A 399 10.81 -11.12 -6.37
N ARG A 400 10.59 -12.37 -6.77
CA ARG A 400 10.33 -12.72 -8.17
C ARG A 400 8.86 -12.79 -8.52
N TRP A 401 7.97 -12.49 -7.58
CA TRP A 401 6.54 -12.48 -7.87
C TRP A 401 6.18 -11.49 -8.99
N ALA A 402 6.85 -10.34 -9.05
CA ALA A 402 6.66 -9.38 -10.14
C ALA A 402 6.93 -9.98 -11.54
N GLU A 403 7.85 -10.95 -11.65
CA GLU A 403 8.09 -11.66 -12.91
C GLU A 403 6.95 -12.65 -13.22
N VAL A 404 6.35 -13.26 -12.19
CA VAL A 404 5.14 -14.10 -12.36
C VAL A 404 3.98 -13.22 -12.84
N GLU A 405 3.77 -12.05 -12.24
CA GLU A 405 2.72 -11.11 -12.67
C GLU A 405 2.93 -10.63 -14.11
N ALA A 406 4.16 -10.32 -14.50
CA ALA A 406 4.47 -9.86 -15.85
C ALA A 406 4.18 -10.93 -16.93
N LYS A 407 4.48 -12.20 -16.65
CA LYS A 407 4.19 -13.34 -17.54
C LYS A 407 2.76 -13.83 -17.39
N ASN A 408 2.25 -13.75 -16.21
CA ASN A 408 0.94 -14.16 -15.72
C ASN A 408 0.44 -15.52 -16.23
N PRO A 409 1.05 -16.64 -15.82
CA PRO A 409 0.62 -17.97 -16.27
C PRO A 409 -0.78 -18.35 -15.75
N ILE A 410 -1.34 -17.59 -14.82
CA ILE A 410 -2.68 -17.79 -14.29
C ILE A 410 -3.74 -17.46 -15.34
N LYS A 411 -3.56 -16.38 -16.13
CA LYS A 411 -4.50 -15.97 -17.18
C LYS A 411 -4.75 -17.08 -18.23
N PRO A 412 -3.74 -17.67 -18.90
CA PRO A 412 -3.97 -18.78 -19.83
C PRO A 412 -4.52 -20.04 -19.15
N TYR A 413 -4.18 -20.31 -17.89
CA TYR A 413 -4.80 -21.38 -17.11
C TYR A 413 -6.32 -21.16 -16.99
N MET A 414 -6.74 -19.96 -16.59
CA MET A 414 -8.16 -19.63 -16.46
C MET A 414 -8.90 -19.81 -17.79
N THR A 415 -8.35 -19.27 -18.89
CA THR A 415 -8.91 -19.44 -20.24
C THR A 415 -9.04 -20.92 -20.59
N ALA A 416 -8.01 -21.73 -20.36
CA ALA A 416 -8.01 -23.15 -20.67
C ALA A 416 -9.17 -23.90 -19.95
N VAL A 417 -9.39 -23.60 -18.67
CA VAL A 417 -10.47 -24.20 -17.89
C VAL A 417 -11.86 -23.73 -18.38
N LEU A 418 -12.01 -22.46 -18.67
CA LEU A 418 -13.29 -21.90 -19.14
C LEU A 418 -13.65 -22.42 -20.53
N THR A 419 -12.67 -22.65 -21.41
CA THR A 419 -12.86 -23.23 -22.75
C THR A 419 -12.94 -24.77 -22.75
N GLY A 420 -12.97 -25.43 -21.59
CA GLY A 420 -13.27 -26.85 -21.45
C GLY A 420 -12.09 -27.80 -21.36
N GLN A 421 -10.86 -27.30 -21.15
CA GLN A 421 -9.71 -28.14 -20.83
C GLN A 421 -9.84 -28.75 -19.42
N ASP A 422 -9.16 -29.86 -19.19
CA ASP A 422 -9.10 -30.49 -17.86
C ASP A 422 -8.48 -29.54 -16.84
N PRO A 423 -9.21 -29.14 -15.77
CA PRO A 423 -8.75 -28.14 -14.83
C PRO A 423 -7.44 -28.51 -14.14
N LYS A 424 -7.25 -29.78 -13.79
CA LYS A 424 -6.05 -30.24 -13.07
C LYS A 424 -4.83 -30.22 -13.97
N GLN A 425 -4.98 -30.59 -15.23
CA GLN A 425 -3.89 -30.54 -16.20
C GLN A 425 -3.49 -29.09 -16.51
N ALA A 426 -4.45 -28.19 -16.73
CA ALA A 426 -4.18 -26.79 -16.98
C ALA A 426 -3.54 -26.10 -15.77
N ALA A 427 -4.03 -26.38 -14.56
CA ALA A 427 -3.49 -25.86 -13.31
C ALA A 427 -2.04 -26.33 -13.07
N ARG A 428 -1.72 -27.60 -13.37
CA ARG A 428 -0.36 -28.13 -13.22
C ARG A 428 0.63 -27.36 -14.08
N ALA A 429 0.31 -27.09 -15.34
CA ALA A 429 1.19 -26.29 -16.21
C ALA A 429 1.44 -24.88 -15.67
N ALA A 430 0.42 -24.24 -15.12
CA ALA A 430 0.57 -22.93 -14.50
C ALA A 430 1.40 -23.00 -13.19
N SER A 431 1.15 -24.01 -12.36
CA SER A 431 1.91 -24.27 -11.12
C SER A 431 3.40 -24.50 -11.40
N GLU A 432 3.72 -25.32 -12.40
CA GLU A 432 5.10 -25.58 -12.84
C GLU A 432 5.79 -24.30 -13.30
N GLU A 433 5.12 -23.48 -14.10
CA GLU A 433 5.68 -22.19 -14.57
C GLU A 433 5.87 -21.20 -13.41
N ILE A 434 4.91 -21.07 -12.49
CA ILE A 434 5.06 -20.24 -11.28
C ILE A 434 6.27 -20.71 -10.47
N GLY A 435 6.34 -22.00 -10.14
CA GLY A 435 7.46 -22.57 -9.38
C GLY A 435 8.80 -22.37 -10.09
N ARG A 436 8.85 -22.53 -11.40
CA ARG A 436 10.04 -22.29 -12.22
C ARG A 436 10.51 -20.84 -12.15
N VAL A 437 9.58 -19.88 -12.29
CA VAL A 437 9.93 -18.44 -12.22
C VAL A 437 10.42 -18.09 -10.83
N LEU A 438 9.72 -18.52 -9.80
CA LEU A 438 10.04 -18.17 -8.41
C LEU A 438 11.33 -18.82 -7.91
N SER A 439 11.72 -20.01 -8.44
CA SER A 439 12.90 -20.78 -8.02
C SER A 439 14.09 -20.67 -8.95
N SER A 440 14.00 -19.93 -10.07
CA SER A 440 15.16 -19.81 -10.97
C SER A 440 16.26 -18.98 -10.31
N ASP A 441 17.51 -19.48 -10.34
CA ASP A 441 18.68 -18.71 -9.92
C ASP A 441 18.86 -17.47 -10.82
N ARG A 442 19.37 -16.36 -10.22
CA ARG A 442 19.73 -15.15 -10.97
C ARG A 442 20.97 -15.36 -11.81
#